data_def23c64f4262fcd863a1942cf02a801
#
_entry.id   def23c64f4262fcd863a1942cf02a801
#
_cell.length_a   1.000
_cell.length_b   1.000
_cell.length_c   1.000
_cell.angle_alpha   90.00
_cell.angle_beta   90.00
_cell.angle_gamma   90.00
#
_symmetry.space_group_name_H-M   'P 1'
#
loop_
_entity.id
_entity.type
_entity.pdbx_description
1 polymer ?
#
loop_
_entity_poly.entity_id
_entity_poly.type
_entity_poly.pdbx_seq_one_letter_code
_entity_poly.pdbx_strand_id
1 'polypeptide(L)'
;MHISARAFAAPCLLISSALLPCAALGQTAPAERMTPLLLAVNDAPVPFHASDGRTHLVYELAMTNFSSGNVAIQKLEILGDGAVLQTLDAAAVAQHLQPAGLRQSTPTLPKSTHALLFLNVAISPGAPIPHQLLHHIDIQASAAPPGQQNMSESGALTIVDQQTVAVIGPPFRGERYISADSCCDAVRHTRAAMPIDGRAWIAQRYAVDWEQLNASGAIYSGPREKLESYAIFGQPALAVADADVASITDGAPEQTPGKYPTHISPVAADGNSVILDLGQSRYALYAHLQPGSIRVHPGDRVKLGQVLGLVGDSGNSVVPHLHFQVTNGPSSMASNGLPYEIREFEVTGEVPGTTASDKTAAFDASETDGTPLPVTPVTPPRTIKDALPLDQSIISFKSE
;
A
#
# COMPACT_ATOMS: atom_id res chain seq x y z
N MET A 1 79.66 53.63 -26.11
CA MET A 1 79.57 52.76 -24.98
C MET A 1 78.92 51.47 -25.46
N HIS A 2 79.76 50.45 -25.72
CA HIS A 2 79.33 49.16 -26.28
C HIS A 2 78.85 48.22 -25.19
N ILE A 3 77.70 47.63 -25.37
CA ILE A 3 77.24 46.47 -24.57
C ILE A 3 76.90 45.36 -25.58
N SER A 4 77.71 44.30 -25.52
CA SER A 4 77.57 43.09 -26.33
C SER A 4 76.54 42.17 -25.79
N ALA A 5 75.62 41.67 -26.64
CA ALA A 5 74.69 40.61 -26.31
C ALA A 5 75.31 39.23 -26.53
N ARG A 6 75.29 38.39 -25.51
CA ARG A 6 75.68 36.98 -25.60
C ARG A 6 74.40 36.15 -25.87
N ALA A 7 74.40 35.38 -26.92
CA ALA A 7 73.38 34.40 -27.24
C ALA A 7 73.64 33.11 -26.43
N PHE A 8 72.61 32.59 -25.73
CA PHE A 8 72.61 31.28 -25.19
C PHE A 8 71.75 30.35 -26.07
N ALA A 9 72.39 29.33 -26.62
CA ALA A 9 71.75 28.27 -27.38
C ALA A 9 71.21 27.21 -26.32
N ALA A 10 69.94 26.92 -26.35
CA ALA A 10 69.33 25.84 -25.63
C ALA A 10 69.14 24.63 -26.57
N PRO A 11 69.39 23.37 -26.12
CA PRO A 11 69.16 22.17 -26.90
C PRO A 11 67.65 21.80 -26.90
N CYS A 12 67.08 21.61 -28.10
CA CYS A 12 65.77 21.04 -28.32
C CYS A 12 65.82 19.56 -28.01
N LEU A 13 65.15 19.14 -26.94
CA LEU A 13 64.83 17.73 -26.63
C LEU A 13 63.58 17.34 -27.44
N LEU A 14 63.73 16.52 -28.47
CA LEU A 14 62.61 15.89 -29.17
C LEU A 14 62.01 14.75 -28.30
N ILE A 15 60.86 15.00 -27.68
CA ILE A 15 60.06 13.96 -27.03
C ILE A 15 59.18 13.32 -28.11
N SER A 16 59.53 12.11 -28.52
CA SER A 16 58.69 11.28 -29.38
C SER A 16 57.50 10.75 -28.55
N SER A 17 56.33 11.34 -28.72
CA SER A 17 55.09 10.85 -28.14
C SER A 17 54.63 9.61 -28.92
N ALA A 18 54.81 8.43 -28.35
CA ALA A 18 54.19 7.21 -28.84
C ALA A 18 52.69 7.28 -28.57
N LEU A 19 51.90 7.54 -29.61
CA LEU A 19 50.45 7.38 -29.61
C LEU A 19 50.13 5.88 -29.55
N LEU A 20 49.81 5.37 -28.36
CA LEU A 20 49.18 4.08 -28.21
C LEU A 20 47.73 4.18 -28.75
N PRO A 21 47.29 3.31 -29.69
CA PRO A 21 45.91 3.28 -30.10
C PRO A 21 45.06 2.86 -28.91
N CYS A 22 44.23 3.76 -28.38
CA CYS A 22 43.16 3.42 -27.46
C CYS A 22 42.13 2.59 -28.25
N ALA A 23 42.19 1.26 -28.12
CA ALA A 23 41.13 0.40 -28.63
C ALA A 23 39.87 0.74 -27.83
N ALA A 24 39.01 1.56 -28.39
CA ALA A 24 37.64 1.74 -27.93
C ALA A 24 37.00 0.37 -28.08
N LEU A 25 36.85 -0.33 -26.94
CA LEU A 25 35.93 -1.47 -26.82
C LEU A 25 34.54 -0.89 -27.09
N GLY A 26 34.11 -0.99 -28.36
CA GLY A 26 32.76 -0.66 -28.76
C GLY A 26 31.83 -1.58 -27.96
N GLN A 27 31.20 -1.08 -26.89
CA GLN A 27 30.05 -1.69 -26.36
C GLN A 27 28.99 -1.70 -27.45
N THR A 28 28.81 -2.86 -28.08
CA THR A 28 27.68 -3.07 -28.98
C THR A 28 26.43 -2.83 -28.13
N ALA A 29 25.62 -1.81 -28.49
CA ALA A 29 24.32 -1.62 -27.90
C ALA A 29 23.59 -2.96 -27.90
N PRO A 30 22.91 -3.35 -26.83
CA PRO A 30 22.15 -4.59 -26.79
C PRO A 30 21.18 -4.58 -27.96
N ALA A 31 21.13 -5.69 -28.71
CA ALA A 31 20.25 -5.81 -29.86
C ALA A 31 18.80 -5.55 -29.41
N GLU A 32 18.09 -4.69 -30.12
CA GLU A 32 16.66 -4.45 -29.87
C GLU A 32 15.90 -5.77 -29.98
N ARG A 33 15.02 -6.02 -29.03
CA ARG A 33 14.23 -7.24 -28.95
C ARG A 33 12.76 -6.89 -28.72
N MET A 34 11.89 -7.48 -29.50
CA MET A 34 10.45 -7.39 -29.24
C MET A 34 10.08 -8.25 -28.03
N THR A 35 9.33 -7.68 -27.10
CA THR A 35 8.81 -8.36 -25.93
C THR A 35 7.28 -8.25 -25.91
N PRO A 36 6.57 -9.29 -25.45
CA PRO A 36 5.10 -9.31 -25.49
C PRO A 36 4.45 -8.43 -24.41
N LEU A 37 5.16 -8.08 -23.32
CA LEU A 37 4.62 -7.28 -22.24
C LEU A 37 5.10 -5.84 -22.30
N LEU A 38 4.18 -4.92 -22.05
CA LEU A 38 4.51 -3.55 -21.63
C LEU A 38 4.40 -3.49 -20.12
N LEU A 39 5.44 -2.99 -19.47
CA LEU A 39 5.57 -2.95 -18.02
C LEU A 39 5.66 -1.49 -17.56
N ALA A 40 4.94 -1.12 -16.50
CA ALA A 40 5.02 0.20 -15.88
C ALA A 40 4.73 0.14 -14.37
N VAL A 41 5.36 1.00 -13.59
CA VAL A 41 4.93 1.36 -12.25
C VAL A 41 4.36 2.76 -12.34
N ASN A 42 3.08 2.91 -12.09
CA ASN A 42 2.38 4.19 -12.27
C ASN A 42 2.62 5.14 -11.10
N ASP A 43 2.69 4.60 -9.87
CA ASP A 43 2.94 5.34 -8.66
C ASP A 43 4.14 4.71 -7.94
N ALA A 44 5.20 5.48 -7.78
CA ALA A 44 6.43 5.02 -7.15
C ALA A 44 6.17 4.63 -5.68
N PRO A 45 6.73 3.51 -5.19
CA PRO A 45 6.55 3.13 -3.80
C PRO A 45 7.25 4.10 -2.86
N VAL A 46 6.56 4.45 -1.77
CA VAL A 46 7.08 5.23 -0.64
C VAL A 46 7.49 4.25 0.46
N PRO A 47 8.74 4.22 0.89
CA PRO A 47 9.17 3.35 1.98
C PRO A 47 8.51 3.74 3.30
N PHE A 48 8.03 2.77 4.08
CA PHE A 48 7.48 2.99 5.42
C PHE A 48 7.82 1.84 6.36
N HIS A 49 7.84 2.10 7.67
CA HIS A 49 8.03 1.07 8.68
C HIS A 49 6.69 0.40 9.03
N ALA A 50 6.72 -0.90 9.24
CA ALA A 50 5.55 -1.66 9.67
C ALA A 50 5.79 -2.35 11.01
N SER A 51 4.71 -2.86 11.63
CA SER A 51 4.72 -3.45 12.96
C SER A 51 5.54 -4.75 13.08
N ASP A 52 6.00 -5.33 11.96
CA ASP A 52 6.95 -6.46 11.94
C ASP A 52 8.43 -6.02 12.04
N GLY A 53 8.69 -4.70 12.14
CA GLY A 53 10.03 -4.12 12.22
C GLY A 53 10.77 -4.01 10.90
N ARG A 54 10.09 -4.25 9.78
CA ARG A 54 10.66 -4.12 8.42
C ARG A 54 10.25 -2.80 7.79
N THR A 55 11.00 -2.43 6.73
CA THR A 55 10.59 -1.38 5.81
C THR A 55 9.89 -2.00 4.62
N HIS A 56 8.72 -1.51 4.29
CA HIS A 56 7.90 -2.02 3.19
C HIS A 56 7.87 -1.06 2.01
N LEU A 57 7.86 -1.64 0.80
CA LEU A 57 7.57 -0.97 -0.47
C LEU A 57 6.34 -1.64 -1.07
N VAL A 58 5.21 -0.93 -1.08
CA VAL A 58 3.93 -1.45 -1.61
C VAL A 58 3.56 -0.67 -2.86
N TYR A 59 3.38 -1.38 -3.97
CA TYR A 59 3.09 -0.76 -5.27
C TYR A 59 2.50 -1.79 -6.25
N GLU A 60 2.10 -1.33 -7.41
CA GLU A 60 1.55 -2.17 -8.48
C GLU A 60 2.45 -2.11 -9.72
N LEU A 61 2.79 -3.30 -10.25
CA LEU A 61 3.36 -3.44 -11.58
C LEU A 61 2.23 -3.61 -12.59
N ALA A 62 1.99 -2.56 -13.37
CA ALA A 62 1.04 -2.58 -14.47
C ALA A 62 1.63 -3.37 -15.63
N MET A 63 0.88 -4.34 -16.14
CA MET A 63 1.27 -5.22 -17.24
C MET A 63 0.23 -5.14 -18.36
N THR A 64 0.67 -4.93 -19.59
CA THR A 64 -0.20 -5.04 -20.76
C THR A 64 0.36 -6.09 -21.70
N ASN A 65 -0.42 -7.14 -21.98
CA ASN A 65 -0.08 -8.12 -23.01
C ASN A 65 -0.37 -7.52 -24.39
N PHE A 66 0.67 -7.10 -25.09
CA PHE A 66 0.61 -6.48 -26.41
C PHE A 66 0.74 -7.49 -27.56
N SER A 67 0.71 -8.79 -27.24
CA SER A 67 0.81 -9.88 -28.21
C SER A 67 -0.56 -10.40 -28.63
N SER A 68 -0.59 -11.22 -29.70
CA SER A 68 -1.80 -11.89 -30.21
C SER A 68 -2.17 -13.17 -29.45
N GLY A 69 -1.36 -13.61 -28.49
CA GLY A 69 -1.58 -14.82 -27.70
C GLY A 69 -1.57 -14.56 -26.20
N ASN A 70 -1.77 -15.61 -25.44
CA ASN A 70 -1.68 -15.54 -23.97
C ASN A 70 -0.21 -15.51 -23.53
N VAL A 71 0.05 -14.83 -22.41
CA VAL A 71 1.34 -14.81 -21.73
C VAL A 71 1.16 -15.39 -20.34
N ALA A 72 1.86 -16.46 -20.03
CA ALA A 72 1.93 -17.03 -18.69
C ALA A 72 3.20 -16.51 -18.00
N ILE A 73 3.05 -15.94 -16.81
CA ILE A 73 4.17 -15.47 -15.98
C ILE A 73 4.72 -16.68 -15.23
N GLN A 74 5.99 -16.97 -15.41
CA GLN A 74 6.67 -18.12 -14.78
C GLN A 74 7.41 -17.69 -13.51
N LYS A 75 8.02 -16.53 -13.55
CA LYS A 75 8.79 -15.97 -12.43
C LYS A 75 8.86 -14.45 -12.56
N LEU A 76 8.87 -13.77 -11.44
CA LEU A 76 9.24 -12.35 -11.32
C LEU A 76 10.37 -12.22 -10.30
N GLU A 77 11.41 -11.48 -10.65
CA GLU A 77 12.42 -10.98 -9.74
C GLU A 77 12.32 -9.46 -9.64
N ILE A 78 12.27 -8.96 -8.42
CA ILE A 78 12.33 -7.52 -8.12
C ILE A 78 13.74 -7.20 -7.68
N LEU A 79 14.42 -6.37 -8.45
CA LEU A 79 15.78 -5.94 -8.17
C LEU A 79 15.78 -4.52 -7.59
N GLY A 80 16.51 -4.33 -6.50
CA GLY A 80 16.82 -3.01 -5.94
C GLY A 80 18.29 -2.69 -6.16
N ASP A 81 18.60 -1.59 -6.84
CA ASP A 81 19.96 -1.19 -7.20
C ASP A 81 20.81 -2.33 -7.80
N GLY A 82 20.17 -3.23 -8.56
CA GLY A 82 20.80 -4.38 -9.22
C GLY A 82 20.87 -5.66 -8.40
N ALA A 83 20.52 -5.65 -7.10
CA ALA A 83 20.45 -6.85 -6.27
C ALA A 83 19.02 -7.39 -6.20
N VAL A 84 18.83 -8.71 -6.23
CA VAL A 84 17.50 -9.32 -6.09
C VAL A 84 17.00 -9.12 -4.65
N LEU A 85 15.87 -8.43 -4.51
CA LEU A 85 15.19 -8.22 -3.23
C LEU A 85 14.14 -9.30 -2.97
N GLN A 86 13.40 -9.69 -4.01
CA GLN A 86 12.32 -10.66 -3.91
C GLN A 86 12.19 -11.45 -5.21
N THR A 87 11.82 -12.72 -5.08
CA THR A 87 11.47 -13.59 -6.20
C THR A 87 10.08 -14.17 -5.96
N LEU A 88 9.21 -14.04 -6.95
CA LEU A 88 7.90 -14.67 -6.98
C LEU A 88 7.92 -15.74 -8.08
N ASP A 89 7.57 -16.97 -7.73
CA ASP A 89 7.30 -18.02 -8.70
C ASP A 89 5.90 -17.87 -9.33
N ALA A 90 5.55 -18.75 -10.27
CA ALA A 90 4.27 -18.70 -10.96
C ALA A 90 3.07 -18.81 -9.99
N ALA A 91 3.19 -19.55 -8.88
CA ALA A 91 2.13 -19.72 -7.90
C ALA A 91 1.92 -18.43 -7.09
N ALA A 92 3.01 -17.80 -6.66
CA ALA A 92 2.96 -16.51 -5.97
C ALA A 92 2.44 -15.41 -6.90
N VAL A 93 2.90 -15.34 -8.16
CA VAL A 93 2.36 -14.41 -9.15
C VAL A 93 0.85 -14.62 -9.35
N ALA A 94 0.41 -15.89 -9.42
CA ALA A 94 -1.01 -16.20 -9.59
C ALA A 94 -1.91 -15.68 -8.48
N GLN A 95 -1.38 -15.46 -7.28
CA GLN A 95 -2.14 -14.92 -6.14
C GLN A 95 -2.29 -13.40 -6.22
N HIS A 96 -1.40 -12.71 -6.92
CA HIS A 96 -1.30 -11.25 -6.89
C HIS A 96 -1.59 -10.57 -8.24
N LEU A 97 -1.59 -11.32 -9.36
CA LEU A 97 -1.88 -10.77 -10.69
C LEU A 97 -3.39 -10.70 -10.94
N GLN A 98 -3.92 -9.51 -11.07
CA GLN A 98 -5.33 -9.25 -11.26
C GLN A 98 -5.58 -8.54 -12.60
N PRO A 99 -6.23 -9.22 -13.58
CA PRO A 99 -6.65 -8.57 -14.82
C PRO A 99 -7.64 -7.43 -14.56
N ALA A 100 -7.55 -6.38 -15.36
CA ALA A 100 -8.44 -5.22 -15.24
C ALA A 100 -9.91 -5.62 -15.35
N GLY A 101 -10.73 -5.08 -14.45
CA GLY A 101 -12.16 -5.38 -14.37
C GLY A 101 -12.52 -6.73 -13.72
N LEU A 102 -11.53 -7.52 -13.32
CA LEU A 102 -11.74 -8.80 -12.61
C LEU A 102 -11.17 -8.70 -11.20
N ARG A 103 -11.81 -9.35 -10.24
CA ARG A 103 -11.29 -9.52 -8.88
C ARG A 103 -10.64 -10.90 -8.66
N GLN A 104 -10.53 -11.70 -9.69
CA GLN A 104 -9.91 -13.01 -9.64
C GLN A 104 -8.47 -12.92 -10.13
N SER A 105 -7.55 -13.42 -9.32
CA SER A 105 -6.14 -13.53 -9.67
C SER A 105 -5.88 -14.70 -10.62
N THR A 106 -4.86 -14.58 -11.49
CA THR A 106 -4.49 -15.60 -12.48
C THR A 106 -2.99 -15.52 -12.79
N PRO A 107 -2.31 -16.63 -13.09
CA PRO A 107 -0.93 -16.59 -13.55
C PRO A 107 -0.80 -16.28 -15.05
N THR A 108 -1.93 -16.18 -15.76
CA THR A 108 -1.94 -16.00 -17.21
C THR A 108 -2.66 -14.71 -17.59
N LEU A 109 -1.98 -13.88 -18.36
CA LEU A 109 -2.50 -12.66 -18.92
C LEU A 109 -3.00 -12.95 -20.36
N PRO A 110 -4.32 -12.94 -20.61
CA PRO A 110 -4.87 -13.12 -21.95
C PRO A 110 -4.35 -12.10 -22.95
N LYS A 111 -4.46 -12.38 -24.24
CA LYS A 111 -4.12 -11.45 -25.31
C LYS A 111 -4.86 -10.11 -25.14
N SER A 112 -4.18 -9.02 -25.43
CA SER A 112 -4.75 -7.65 -25.39
C SER A 112 -5.38 -7.27 -24.04
N THR A 113 -4.90 -7.85 -22.95
CA THR A 113 -5.39 -7.61 -21.59
C THR A 113 -4.39 -6.79 -20.79
N HIS A 114 -4.93 -5.88 -19.98
CA HIS A 114 -4.19 -5.16 -18.96
C HIS A 114 -4.41 -5.82 -17.59
N ALA A 115 -3.39 -5.87 -16.75
CA ALA A 115 -3.47 -6.36 -15.38
C ALA A 115 -2.60 -5.54 -14.44
N LEU A 116 -2.90 -5.60 -13.15
CA LEU A 116 -2.07 -5.12 -12.07
C LEU A 116 -1.52 -6.32 -11.31
N LEU A 117 -0.22 -6.33 -11.08
CA LEU A 117 0.42 -7.25 -10.14
C LEU A 117 0.71 -6.45 -8.86
N PHE A 118 0.04 -6.81 -7.77
CA PHE A 118 0.19 -6.17 -6.48
C PHE A 118 1.42 -6.70 -5.77
N LEU A 119 2.31 -5.81 -5.38
CA LEU A 119 3.63 -6.14 -4.84
C LEU A 119 3.84 -5.51 -3.46
N ASN A 120 4.41 -6.32 -2.57
CA ASN A 120 4.89 -5.89 -1.27
C ASN A 120 6.31 -6.43 -1.08
N VAL A 121 7.30 -5.54 -1.14
CA VAL A 121 8.70 -5.87 -0.89
C VAL A 121 9.06 -5.48 0.54
N ALA A 122 9.34 -6.47 1.38
CA ALA A 122 9.71 -6.27 2.79
C ALA A 122 11.23 -6.31 2.96
N ILE A 123 11.83 -5.17 3.26
CA ILE A 123 13.26 -4.99 3.46
C ILE A 123 13.60 -5.26 4.92
N SER A 124 14.61 -6.10 5.17
CA SER A 124 15.02 -6.48 6.53
C SER A 124 15.51 -5.27 7.33
N PRO A 125 15.32 -5.28 8.67
CA PRO A 125 15.79 -4.20 9.53
C PRO A 125 17.28 -3.90 9.32
N GLY A 126 17.62 -2.62 9.13
CA GLY A 126 18.99 -2.18 8.90
C GLY A 126 19.56 -2.40 7.49
N ALA A 127 18.84 -3.08 6.61
CA ALA A 127 19.23 -3.14 5.21
C ALA A 127 18.94 -1.80 4.50
N PRO A 128 19.77 -1.41 3.52
CA PRO A 128 19.57 -0.15 2.82
C PRO A 128 18.29 -0.19 1.97
N ILE A 129 17.57 0.92 1.95
CA ILE A 129 16.44 1.12 1.04
C ILE A 129 17.03 1.40 -0.34
N PRO A 130 16.63 0.69 -1.41
CA PRO A 130 17.15 0.91 -2.74
C PRO A 130 16.70 2.28 -3.30
N HIS A 131 17.53 2.87 -4.15
CA HIS A 131 17.17 4.09 -4.87
C HIS A 131 16.22 3.82 -6.04
N GLN A 132 16.33 2.64 -6.65
CA GLN A 132 15.53 2.25 -7.81
C GLN A 132 15.18 0.77 -7.79
N LEU A 133 14.05 0.46 -8.41
CA LEU A 133 13.58 -0.90 -8.63
C LEU A 133 13.58 -1.22 -10.12
N LEU A 134 13.93 -2.46 -10.48
CA LEU A 134 13.81 -3.01 -11.82
C LEU A 134 13.12 -4.38 -11.72
N HIS A 135 12.28 -4.72 -12.70
CA HIS A 135 11.54 -5.97 -12.71
C HIS A 135 12.10 -6.88 -13.81
N HIS A 136 12.51 -8.09 -13.45
CA HIS A 136 12.93 -9.13 -14.37
C HIS A 136 11.90 -10.26 -14.37
N ILE A 137 11.34 -10.58 -15.55
CA ILE A 137 10.20 -11.49 -15.69
C ILE A 137 10.54 -12.59 -16.67
N ASP A 138 10.37 -13.85 -16.24
CA ASP A 138 10.37 -15.02 -17.10
C ASP A 138 8.93 -15.38 -17.49
N ILE A 139 8.69 -15.51 -18.77
CA ILE A 139 7.35 -15.71 -19.34
C ILE A 139 7.31 -16.83 -20.37
N GLN A 140 6.12 -17.36 -20.59
CA GLN A 140 5.79 -18.19 -21.73
C GLN A 140 4.74 -17.51 -22.60
N ALA A 141 5.12 -17.11 -23.81
CA ALA A 141 4.27 -16.38 -24.75
C ALA A 141 3.74 -17.34 -25.84
N SER A 142 2.44 -17.61 -25.86
CA SER A 142 1.84 -18.59 -26.77
C SER A 142 1.85 -18.17 -28.24
N ALA A 143 1.99 -16.88 -28.54
CA ALA A 143 2.08 -16.36 -29.91
C ALA A 143 3.51 -16.37 -30.49
N ALA A 144 4.52 -16.67 -29.67
CA ALA A 144 5.88 -16.74 -30.14
C ALA A 144 6.12 -17.98 -31.02
N PRO A 145 7.09 -17.95 -31.95
CA PRO A 145 7.42 -19.09 -32.79
C PRO A 145 7.80 -20.33 -31.99
N PRO A 146 7.60 -21.56 -32.52
CA PRO A 146 8.03 -22.78 -31.86
C PRO A 146 9.49 -22.74 -31.41
N GLY A 147 9.73 -23.09 -30.13
CA GLY A 147 11.06 -23.04 -29.52
C GLY A 147 11.48 -21.65 -28.98
N GLN A 148 10.70 -20.61 -29.19
CA GLN A 148 10.94 -19.25 -28.68
C GLN A 148 9.88 -18.76 -27.70
N GLN A 149 8.96 -19.64 -27.26
CA GLN A 149 7.88 -19.27 -26.34
C GLN A 149 8.38 -18.83 -24.97
N ASN A 150 9.45 -19.46 -24.47
CA ASN A 150 10.06 -19.09 -23.18
C ASN A 150 11.04 -17.94 -23.41
N MET A 151 10.80 -16.85 -22.72
CA MET A 151 11.64 -15.66 -22.82
C MET A 151 11.70 -14.92 -21.50
N SER A 152 12.74 -14.12 -21.33
CA SER A 152 12.89 -13.22 -20.19
C SER A 152 12.93 -11.79 -20.68
N GLU A 153 12.31 -10.90 -19.93
CA GLU A 153 12.35 -9.45 -20.18
C GLU A 153 12.55 -8.67 -18.88
N SER A 154 13.05 -7.46 -19.00
CA SER A 154 13.22 -6.54 -17.88
C SER A 154 12.60 -5.20 -18.24
N GLY A 155 11.95 -4.57 -17.27
CA GLY A 155 11.30 -3.29 -17.50
C GLY A 155 10.83 -2.61 -16.25
N ALA A 156 10.05 -1.52 -16.42
CA ALA A 156 9.48 -0.73 -15.35
C ALA A 156 10.51 -0.26 -14.32
N LEU A 157 11.67 0.24 -14.81
CA LEU A 157 12.63 0.93 -13.94
C LEU A 157 11.93 2.08 -13.23
N THR A 158 11.95 2.07 -11.90
CA THR A 158 11.21 3.01 -11.07
C THR A 158 12.11 3.54 -9.97
N ILE A 159 12.14 4.86 -9.79
CA ILE A 159 12.83 5.48 -8.65
C ILE A 159 11.93 5.34 -7.42
N VAL A 160 12.48 4.86 -6.31
CA VAL A 160 11.78 4.79 -5.02
C VAL A 160 11.56 6.21 -4.51
N ASP A 161 10.32 6.53 -4.13
CA ASP A 161 9.97 7.88 -3.67
C ASP A 161 10.64 8.14 -2.30
N GLN A 162 11.29 9.29 -2.18
CA GLN A 162 12.02 9.69 -0.96
C GLN A 162 11.20 10.65 -0.09
N GLN A 163 9.89 10.81 -0.37
CA GLN A 163 9.06 11.65 0.49
C GLN A 163 8.96 11.07 1.92
N THR A 164 8.90 11.95 2.90
CA THR A 164 8.72 11.54 4.30
C THR A 164 7.30 11.03 4.53
N VAL A 165 7.18 9.91 5.22
CA VAL A 165 5.89 9.35 5.65
C VAL A 165 5.28 10.24 6.75
N ALA A 166 3.96 10.35 6.77
CA ALA A 166 3.26 11.05 7.84
C ALA A 166 3.30 10.23 9.13
N VAL A 167 3.88 10.78 10.20
CA VAL A 167 3.76 10.21 11.54
C VAL A 167 2.56 10.83 12.23
N ILE A 168 1.56 10.03 12.50
CA ILE A 168 0.27 10.44 13.07
C ILE A 168 0.08 9.89 14.49
N GLY A 169 -0.88 10.46 15.22
CA GLY A 169 -1.34 9.88 16.48
C GLY A 169 -2.32 8.74 16.28
N PRO A 170 -2.74 8.07 17.37
CA PRO A 170 -3.71 6.99 17.29
C PRO A 170 -5.13 7.54 16.98
N PRO A 171 -5.94 6.80 16.20
CA PRO A 171 -7.34 7.16 15.95
C PRO A 171 -8.28 6.84 17.13
N PHE A 172 -7.79 6.11 18.12
CA PHE A 172 -8.53 5.68 19.31
C PHE A 172 -7.70 5.76 20.59
N ARG A 173 -8.36 5.54 21.73
CA ARG A 173 -7.73 5.21 23.01
C ARG A 173 -8.30 3.89 23.52
N GLY A 174 -7.49 3.14 24.30
CA GLY A 174 -7.92 1.87 24.88
C GLY A 174 -7.30 0.66 24.19
N GLU A 175 -7.97 -0.46 24.27
CA GLU A 175 -7.39 -1.77 23.96
C GLU A 175 -8.26 -2.63 23.06
N ARG A 176 -7.66 -3.73 22.56
CA ARG A 176 -8.31 -4.78 21.76
C ARG A 176 -8.86 -4.32 20.41
N TYR A 177 -8.28 -3.28 19.82
CA TYR A 177 -8.59 -2.93 18.44
C TYR A 177 -7.91 -3.93 17.50
N ILE A 178 -8.59 -4.31 16.44
CA ILE A 178 -8.02 -5.13 15.37
C ILE A 178 -7.82 -4.27 14.12
N SER A 179 -6.66 -4.37 13.51
CA SER A 179 -6.34 -3.75 12.22
C SER A 179 -6.78 -4.66 11.08
N ALA A 180 -8.09 -4.68 10.77
CA ALA A 180 -8.62 -5.52 9.73
C ALA A 180 -8.43 -4.90 8.33
N ASP A 181 -8.32 -5.77 7.31
CA ASP A 181 -8.12 -5.40 5.91
C ASP A 181 -6.97 -4.37 5.68
N SER A 182 -5.99 -4.38 6.58
CA SER A 182 -4.85 -3.47 6.59
C SER A 182 -3.76 -3.88 5.59
N CYS A 183 -2.71 -3.12 5.56
CA CYS A 183 -1.53 -3.37 4.72
C CYS A 183 -0.92 -4.77 5.00
N CYS A 184 -0.40 -5.49 4.02
CA CYS A 184 0.01 -4.97 2.71
C CYS A 184 -0.43 -5.89 1.57
N ASP A 185 -1.43 -6.74 1.78
CA ASP A 185 -1.96 -7.66 0.75
C ASP A 185 -3.48 -7.92 0.94
N ALA A 186 -4.16 -7.05 1.68
CA ALA A 186 -5.60 -7.15 1.89
C ALA A 186 -6.36 -7.00 0.57
N VAL A 187 -7.16 -8.01 0.23
CA VAL A 187 -7.90 -8.06 -1.05
C VAL A 187 -8.93 -6.93 -1.15
N ARG A 188 -9.51 -6.53 -0.01
CA ARG A 188 -10.56 -5.50 0.02
C ARG A 188 -10.02 -4.10 -0.20
N HIS A 189 -8.82 -3.79 0.34
CA HIS A 189 -8.25 -2.45 0.31
C HIS A 189 -7.05 -2.34 -0.64
N THR A 190 -5.98 -3.07 -0.41
CA THR A 190 -4.74 -2.97 -1.20
C THR A 190 -5.00 -3.20 -2.70
N ARG A 191 -5.97 -4.06 -3.03
CA ARG A 191 -6.30 -4.40 -4.41
C ARG A 191 -7.52 -3.65 -4.98
N ALA A 192 -8.00 -2.62 -4.29
CA ALA A 192 -9.15 -1.83 -4.71
C ALA A 192 -8.77 -0.76 -5.74
N ALA A 193 -8.32 -1.19 -6.92
CA ALA A 193 -8.06 -0.29 -8.04
C ALA A 193 -9.38 0.15 -8.68
N MET A 194 -9.63 1.46 -8.71
CA MET A 194 -10.86 2.05 -9.24
C MET A 194 -10.58 2.96 -10.44
N PRO A 195 -11.22 2.73 -11.59
CA PRO A 195 -11.12 3.60 -12.74
C PRO A 195 -12.03 4.83 -12.56
N ILE A 196 -11.46 5.99 -12.26
CA ILE A 196 -12.18 7.25 -12.10
C ILE A 196 -11.52 8.30 -12.98
N ASP A 197 -12.31 9.01 -13.78
CA ASP A 197 -11.87 10.07 -14.68
C ASP A 197 -10.67 9.68 -15.58
N GLY A 198 -10.70 8.43 -16.08
CA GLY A 198 -9.69 7.91 -17.02
C GLY A 198 -8.37 7.50 -16.41
N ARG A 199 -8.25 7.49 -15.09
CA ARG A 199 -7.10 7.00 -14.33
C ARG A 199 -7.51 5.90 -13.36
N ALA A 200 -6.64 4.90 -13.16
CA ALA A 200 -6.77 3.94 -12.06
C ALA A 200 -6.23 4.57 -10.78
N TRP A 201 -7.05 4.57 -9.73
CA TRP A 201 -6.70 5.05 -8.40
C TRP A 201 -6.73 3.90 -7.41
N ILE A 202 -5.83 3.91 -6.43
CA ILE A 202 -5.79 2.93 -5.34
C ILE A 202 -5.77 3.69 -4.02
N ALA A 203 -6.89 4.35 -3.73
CA ALA A 203 -7.03 5.21 -2.56
C ALA A 203 -6.89 4.44 -1.23
N GLN A 204 -7.35 3.19 -1.22
CA GLN A 204 -7.37 2.34 -0.03
C GLN A 204 -6.10 1.47 0.15
N ARG A 205 -5.00 1.72 -0.60
CA ARG A 205 -3.76 0.90 -0.55
C ARG A 205 -3.25 0.68 0.87
N TYR A 206 -3.43 1.64 1.76
CA TYR A 206 -3.01 1.60 3.16
C TYR A 206 -4.17 1.83 4.15
N ALA A 207 -5.40 1.59 3.71
CA ALA A 207 -6.56 1.71 4.57
C ALA A 207 -6.57 0.62 5.65
N VAL A 208 -7.24 0.91 6.75
CA VAL A 208 -7.49 -0.01 7.87
C VAL A 208 -8.96 0.10 8.23
N ASP A 209 -9.63 -1.05 8.36
CA ASP A 209 -10.92 -1.16 9.00
C ASP A 209 -10.68 -1.51 10.48
N TRP A 210 -10.84 -0.50 11.33
CA TRP A 210 -10.67 -0.69 12.75
C TRP A 210 -11.95 -1.27 13.37
N GLU A 211 -11.82 -2.43 13.96
CA GLU A 211 -12.84 -3.02 14.82
C GLU A 211 -12.32 -3.21 16.25
N GLN A 212 -13.18 -3.63 17.18
CA GLN A 212 -12.78 -3.86 18.56
C GLN A 212 -13.31 -5.18 19.07
N LEU A 213 -12.43 -6.01 19.61
CA LEU A 213 -12.81 -7.25 20.26
C LEU A 213 -13.42 -6.95 21.64
N ASN A 214 -14.50 -7.65 21.98
CA ASN A 214 -15.07 -7.63 23.32
C ASN A 214 -14.19 -8.41 24.32
N ALA A 215 -14.62 -8.51 25.56
CA ALA A 215 -13.88 -9.22 26.62
C ALA A 215 -13.73 -10.74 26.36
N SER A 216 -14.57 -11.33 25.53
CA SER A 216 -14.49 -12.75 25.15
C SER A 216 -13.62 -12.98 23.90
N GLY A 217 -13.10 -11.92 23.27
CA GLY A 217 -12.32 -12.00 22.05
C GLY A 217 -13.15 -12.10 20.78
N ALA A 218 -14.45 -11.84 20.83
CA ALA A 218 -15.35 -11.81 19.69
C ALA A 218 -15.59 -10.37 19.22
N ILE A 219 -15.95 -10.19 17.94
CA ILE A 219 -16.23 -8.90 17.32
C ILE A 219 -17.56 -8.34 17.86
N TYR A 220 -18.55 -9.20 18.06
CA TYR A 220 -19.84 -8.80 18.64
C TYR A 220 -20.32 -9.79 19.72
N SER A 221 -21.30 -9.35 20.51
CA SER A 221 -21.97 -10.16 21.53
C SER A 221 -23.45 -9.82 21.59
N GLY A 222 -24.33 -10.80 21.34
CA GLY A 222 -25.76 -10.60 21.25
C GLY A 222 -26.28 -10.77 19.81
N PRO A 223 -27.46 -10.21 19.48
CA PRO A 223 -27.99 -10.29 18.12
C PRO A 223 -27.07 -9.55 17.09
N ARG A 224 -26.68 -10.25 16.05
CA ARG A 224 -25.76 -9.72 15.03
C ARG A 224 -26.29 -8.45 14.35
N GLU A 225 -27.60 -8.35 14.16
CA GLU A 225 -28.26 -7.26 13.46
C GLU A 225 -28.38 -5.98 14.31
N LYS A 226 -27.88 -5.99 15.55
CA LYS A 226 -27.93 -4.83 16.43
C LYS A 226 -26.57 -4.15 16.51
N LEU A 227 -26.54 -2.87 16.24
CA LEU A 227 -25.34 -2.04 16.31
C LEU A 227 -24.66 -2.11 17.69
N GLU A 228 -25.45 -2.09 18.76
CA GLU A 228 -24.97 -2.11 20.14
C GLU A 228 -24.33 -3.46 20.52
N SER A 229 -24.47 -4.50 19.70
CA SER A 229 -23.79 -5.79 19.91
C SER A 229 -22.29 -5.70 19.66
N TYR A 230 -21.82 -4.68 18.92
CA TYR A 230 -20.42 -4.48 18.50
C TYR A 230 -19.70 -3.56 19.47
N ALA A 231 -18.53 -4.00 19.99
CA ALA A 231 -17.78 -3.24 21.00
C ALA A 231 -17.26 -1.89 20.48
N ILE A 232 -17.01 -1.79 19.16
CA ILE A 232 -16.51 -0.58 18.51
C ILE A 232 -17.62 0.46 18.27
N PHE A 233 -18.91 0.05 18.21
CA PHE A 233 -20.00 0.97 17.94
C PHE A 233 -20.09 2.07 18.99
N GLY A 234 -20.08 3.32 18.56
CA GLY A 234 -20.10 4.49 19.44
C GLY A 234 -18.75 4.84 20.07
N GLN A 235 -17.66 4.16 19.75
CA GLN A 235 -16.33 4.58 20.19
C GLN A 235 -15.96 5.93 19.56
N PRO A 236 -15.31 6.83 20.32
CA PRO A 236 -14.87 8.12 19.78
C PRO A 236 -13.76 7.94 18.76
N ALA A 237 -13.98 8.42 17.55
CA ALA A 237 -12.92 8.59 16.54
C ALA A 237 -12.15 9.89 16.80
N LEU A 238 -10.83 9.81 16.90
CA LEU A 238 -9.94 10.89 17.32
C LEU A 238 -9.15 11.47 16.16
N ALA A 239 -8.98 12.79 16.14
CA ALA A 239 -8.06 13.45 15.22
C ALA A 239 -6.64 12.95 15.43
N VAL A 240 -6.02 12.43 14.37
CA VAL A 240 -4.67 11.85 14.40
C VAL A 240 -3.55 12.90 14.35
N ALA A 241 -3.88 14.18 14.17
CA ALA A 241 -2.93 15.29 14.15
C ALA A 241 -3.63 16.61 14.46
N ASP A 242 -2.85 17.66 14.70
CA ASP A 242 -3.30 19.03 14.58
C ASP A 242 -3.53 19.32 13.09
N ALA A 243 -4.77 19.55 12.67
CA ALA A 243 -5.15 19.60 11.26
C ALA A 243 -6.34 20.53 11.02
N ASP A 244 -6.57 20.86 9.76
CA ASP A 244 -7.76 21.57 9.34
C ASP A 244 -8.80 20.57 8.81
N VAL A 245 -10.09 20.78 9.12
CA VAL A 245 -11.17 19.96 8.59
C VAL A 245 -11.42 20.38 7.13
N ALA A 246 -11.04 19.50 6.20
CA ALA A 246 -11.21 19.74 4.77
C ALA A 246 -12.67 19.59 4.32
N SER A 247 -13.34 18.53 4.79
CA SER A 247 -14.75 18.27 4.46
C SER A 247 -15.40 17.34 5.49
N ILE A 248 -16.72 17.33 5.52
CA ILE A 248 -17.55 16.38 6.23
C ILE A 248 -18.70 15.92 5.34
N THR A 249 -19.19 14.70 5.59
CA THR A 249 -20.49 14.20 5.13
C THR A 249 -21.25 13.71 6.35
N ASP A 250 -22.52 14.10 6.51
CA ASP A 250 -23.35 13.66 7.64
C ASP A 250 -24.80 13.46 7.20
N GLY A 251 -25.56 12.65 7.94
CA GLY A 251 -26.97 12.38 7.69
C GLY A 251 -27.23 11.09 6.90
N ALA A 252 -26.21 10.32 6.52
CA ALA A 252 -26.39 8.98 5.99
C ALA A 252 -26.88 8.05 7.13
N PRO A 253 -27.93 7.22 6.91
CA PRO A 253 -28.43 6.31 7.94
C PRO A 253 -27.45 5.19 8.23
N GLU A 254 -27.55 4.61 9.43
CA GLU A 254 -26.88 3.35 9.75
C GLU A 254 -27.42 2.22 8.88
N GLN A 255 -26.54 1.27 8.54
CA GLN A 255 -26.92 0.01 7.93
C GLN A 255 -27.46 -0.99 8.99
N THR A 256 -27.91 -2.12 8.53
CA THR A 256 -28.23 -3.26 9.42
C THR A 256 -27.03 -4.20 9.45
N PRO A 257 -26.33 -4.36 10.58
CA PRO A 257 -25.15 -5.20 10.65
C PRO A 257 -25.38 -6.62 10.11
N GLY A 258 -24.39 -7.14 9.40
CA GLY A 258 -24.44 -8.44 8.77
C GLY A 258 -25.19 -8.50 7.44
N LYS A 259 -25.67 -7.36 6.92
CA LYS A 259 -26.32 -7.28 5.62
C LYS A 259 -25.50 -6.38 4.69
N TYR A 260 -25.14 -6.90 3.52
CA TYR A 260 -24.49 -6.08 2.51
C TYR A 260 -25.41 -4.95 2.06
N PRO A 261 -24.97 -3.70 2.09
CA PRO A 261 -25.76 -2.58 1.59
C PRO A 261 -26.06 -2.76 0.10
N THR A 262 -27.25 -2.37 -0.30
CA THR A 262 -27.67 -2.37 -1.70
C THR A 262 -27.86 -0.95 -2.19
N HIS A 263 -27.49 -0.71 -3.46
CA HIS A 263 -27.69 0.59 -4.12
C HIS A 263 -26.90 1.78 -3.52
N ILE A 264 -25.77 1.51 -2.82
CA ILE A 264 -24.85 2.58 -2.40
C ILE A 264 -24.05 3.03 -3.63
N SER A 265 -24.14 4.31 -3.96
CA SER A 265 -23.31 4.90 -5.01
C SER A 265 -21.85 5.06 -4.51
N PRO A 266 -20.86 5.06 -5.41
CA PRO A 266 -19.46 5.31 -4.99
C PRO A 266 -19.29 6.58 -4.18
N VAL A 267 -20.01 7.66 -4.50
CA VAL A 267 -19.96 8.94 -3.78
C VAL A 267 -20.51 8.84 -2.34
N ALA A 268 -21.41 7.90 -2.09
CA ALA A 268 -22.01 7.67 -0.78
C ALA A 268 -21.34 6.53 0.02
N ALA A 269 -20.28 5.95 -0.54
CA ALA A 269 -19.67 4.76 0.06
C ALA A 269 -19.10 5.01 1.45
N ASP A 270 -18.49 6.17 1.69
CA ASP A 270 -17.92 6.53 2.99
C ASP A 270 -18.97 6.76 4.10
N GLY A 271 -20.26 6.86 3.74
CA GLY A 271 -21.31 7.21 4.69
C GLY A 271 -21.06 8.58 5.34
N ASN A 272 -21.26 8.66 6.66
CA ASN A 272 -20.88 9.84 7.43
C ASN A 272 -19.39 9.85 7.65
N SER A 273 -18.73 10.94 7.29
CA SER A 273 -17.28 10.98 7.21
C SER A 273 -16.68 12.34 7.53
N VAL A 274 -15.42 12.33 7.95
CA VAL A 274 -14.60 13.54 8.16
C VAL A 274 -13.30 13.34 7.38
N ILE A 275 -12.87 14.38 6.64
CA ILE A 275 -11.57 14.45 6.01
C ILE A 275 -10.78 15.57 6.64
N LEU A 276 -9.59 15.25 7.17
CA LEU A 276 -8.64 16.20 7.71
C LEU A 276 -7.54 16.50 6.71
N ASP A 277 -7.19 17.76 6.51
CA ASP A 277 -5.99 18.18 5.79
C ASP A 277 -4.80 18.21 6.76
N LEU A 278 -3.90 17.26 6.61
CA LEU A 278 -2.67 17.12 7.42
C LEU A 278 -1.54 18.02 6.91
N GLY A 279 -1.77 18.76 5.83
CA GLY A 279 -0.76 19.50 5.10
C GLY A 279 0.07 18.65 4.13
N GLN A 280 0.86 19.32 3.28
CA GLN A 280 1.74 18.67 2.30
C GLN A 280 1.01 17.68 1.36
N SER A 281 -0.21 18.01 0.95
CA SER A 281 -1.09 17.16 0.14
C SER A 281 -1.36 15.78 0.78
N ARG A 282 -1.56 15.75 2.08
CA ARG A 282 -1.93 14.54 2.84
C ARG A 282 -3.27 14.76 3.53
N TYR A 283 -4.17 13.81 3.35
CA TYR A 283 -5.54 13.88 3.85
C TYR A 283 -5.87 12.60 4.60
N ALA A 284 -6.41 12.73 5.83
CA ALA A 284 -6.88 11.60 6.62
C ALA A 284 -8.40 11.50 6.56
N LEU A 285 -8.90 10.38 6.07
CA LEU A 285 -10.33 10.05 6.02
C LEU A 285 -10.72 9.20 7.23
N TYR A 286 -11.86 9.56 7.82
CA TYR A 286 -12.60 8.79 8.83
C TYR A 286 -14.00 8.53 8.28
N ALA A 287 -14.34 7.29 7.98
CA ALA A 287 -15.60 6.93 7.35
C ALA A 287 -16.47 6.04 8.26
N HIS A 288 -17.73 5.85 7.84
CA HIS A 288 -18.75 5.03 8.50
C HIS A 288 -19.15 5.53 9.88
N LEU A 289 -19.06 6.84 10.15
CA LEU A 289 -19.44 7.43 11.43
C LEU A 289 -20.95 7.39 11.64
N GLN A 290 -21.39 7.53 12.92
CA GLN A 290 -22.81 7.60 13.27
C GLN A 290 -23.45 8.90 12.74
N PRO A 291 -24.69 8.86 12.24
CA PRO A 291 -25.42 10.05 11.82
C PRO A 291 -25.58 11.02 12.99
N GLY A 292 -25.29 12.31 12.74
CA GLY A 292 -25.40 13.39 13.73
C GLY A 292 -24.36 13.34 14.85
N SER A 293 -23.35 12.46 14.78
CA SER A 293 -22.29 12.38 15.79
C SER A 293 -21.10 13.28 15.52
N ILE A 294 -20.95 13.80 14.30
CA ILE A 294 -19.82 14.62 13.87
C ILE A 294 -19.82 15.95 14.65
N ARG A 295 -18.68 16.29 15.23
CA ARG A 295 -18.50 17.42 16.17
C ARG A 295 -17.69 18.58 15.59
N VAL A 296 -17.42 18.55 14.30
CA VAL A 296 -16.58 19.51 13.60
C VAL A 296 -17.24 19.99 12.32
N HIS A 297 -16.80 21.12 11.78
CA HIS A 297 -17.29 21.68 10.52
C HIS A 297 -16.12 21.90 9.55
N PRO A 298 -16.35 21.96 8.24
CA PRO A 298 -15.33 22.33 7.27
C PRO A 298 -14.71 23.69 7.63
N GLY A 299 -13.38 23.75 7.66
CA GLY A 299 -12.59 24.91 8.03
C GLY A 299 -12.26 25.01 9.53
N ASP A 300 -12.79 24.14 10.39
CA ASP A 300 -12.37 24.09 11.79
C ASP A 300 -10.92 23.61 11.91
N ARG A 301 -10.21 24.11 12.92
CA ARG A 301 -8.89 23.60 13.33
C ARG A 301 -9.04 22.64 14.48
N VAL A 302 -8.68 21.37 14.28
CA VAL A 302 -8.70 20.34 15.31
C VAL A 302 -7.32 20.14 15.94
N LYS A 303 -7.31 19.58 17.14
CA LYS A 303 -6.11 19.17 17.87
C LYS A 303 -5.97 17.66 17.89
N LEU A 304 -4.74 17.18 17.89
CA LEU A 304 -4.44 15.77 18.12
C LEU A 304 -5.24 15.22 19.32
N GLY A 305 -5.93 14.09 19.13
CA GLY A 305 -6.76 13.45 20.15
C GLY A 305 -8.14 14.11 20.38
N GLN A 306 -8.51 15.15 19.63
CA GLN A 306 -9.84 15.72 19.66
C GLN A 306 -10.86 14.76 19.05
N VAL A 307 -12.03 14.58 19.69
CA VAL A 307 -13.11 13.74 19.16
C VAL A 307 -13.72 14.38 17.91
N LEU A 308 -13.73 13.66 16.81
CA LEU A 308 -14.33 14.07 15.53
C LEU A 308 -15.79 13.64 15.39
N GLY A 309 -16.10 12.44 15.83
CA GLY A 309 -17.40 11.79 15.77
C GLY A 309 -17.37 10.45 16.48
N LEU A 310 -18.41 9.67 16.32
CA LEU A 310 -18.53 8.32 16.89
C LEU A 310 -18.57 7.28 15.78
N VAL A 311 -17.93 6.14 16.01
CA VAL A 311 -17.95 5.01 15.07
C VAL A 311 -19.38 4.49 14.90
N GLY A 312 -19.80 4.31 13.66
CA GLY A 312 -21.11 3.82 13.26
C GLY A 312 -21.02 2.66 12.28
N ASP A 313 -22.03 2.58 11.41
CA ASP A 313 -22.19 1.58 10.35
C ASP A 313 -22.85 2.20 9.11
N SER A 314 -22.56 3.46 8.81
CA SER A 314 -23.20 4.18 7.71
C SER A 314 -22.47 3.96 6.38
N GLY A 315 -23.15 4.16 5.24
CA GLY A 315 -22.55 4.03 3.90
C GLY A 315 -22.40 2.58 3.44
N ASN A 316 -21.28 2.25 2.80
CA ASN A 316 -20.99 0.90 2.31
C ASN A 316 -20.29 0.06 3.39
N SER A 317 -20.94 -0.08 4.52
CA SER A 317 -20.47 -0.85 5.67
C SER A 317 -21.35 -2.08 5.89
N VAL A 318 -20.77 -3.18 6.35
CA VAL A 318 -21.47 -4.46 6.65
C VAL A 318 -21.62 -4.66 8.13
N VAL A 319 -20.68 -4.15 8.92
CA VAL A 319 -20.69 -4.16 10.38
C VAL A 319 -20.04 -2.89 10.91
N PRO A 320 -20.34 -2.46 12.15
CA PRO A 320 -19.72 -1.28 12.73
C PRO A 320 -18.19 -1.34 12.74
N HIS A 321 -17.54 -0.37 12.10
CA HIS A 321 -16.09 -0.19 12.10
C HIS A 321 -15.72 1.25 11.77
N LEU A 322 -14.48 1.64 12.01
CA LEU A 322 -13.91 2.87 11.46
C LEU A 322 -13.02 2.53 10.28
N HIS A 323 -13.45 2.88 9.08
CA HIS A 323 -12.55 2.90 7.94
C HIS A 323 -11.65 4.13 8.02
N PHE A 324 -10.35 3.92 8.04
CA PHE A 324 -9.34 4.98 8.13
C PHE A 324 -8.30 4.82 7.04
N GLN A 325 -7.99 5.91 6.33
CA GLN A 325 -6.92 5.94 5.32
C GLN A 325 -6.25 7.31 5.26
N VAL A 326 -5.03 7.36 4.74
CA VAL A 326 -4.34 8.60 4.36
C VAL A 326 -4.13 8.60 2.85
N THR A 327 -4.41 9.73 2.21
CA THR A 327 -4.37 9.88 0.74
C THR A 327 -3.63 11.15 0.32
N ASN A 328 -3.25 11.22 -0.97
CA ASN A 328 -2.58 12.38 -1.57
C ASN A 328 -3.53 13.46 -2.10
N GLY A 329 -4.82 13.34 -1.85
CA GLY A 329 -5.84 14.29 -2.27
C GLY A 329 -7.09 14.19 -1.40
N PRO A 330 -7.99 15.20 -1.44
CA PRO A 330 -9.17 15.26 -0.57
C PRO A 330 -10.31 14.34 -1.00
N SER A 331 -10.15 13.59 -2.08
CA SER A 331 -11.14 12.61 -2.51
C SER A 331 -10.84 11.25 -1.88
N SER A 332 -11.85 10.62 -1.29
CA SER A 332 -11.73 9.29 -0.69
C SER A 332 -11.43 8.18 -1.73
N MET A 333 -11.76 8.41 -3.00
CA MET A 333 -11.63 7.41 -4.07
C MET A 333 -10.75 7.87 -5.23
N ALA A 334 -10.85 9.14 -5.67
CA ALA A 334 -10.06 9.69 -6.78
C ALA A 334 -8.74 10.28 -6.27
N SER A 335 -8.01 9.52 -5.49
CA SER A 335 -6.68 9.82 -4.93
C SER A 335 -5.88 8.53 -4.79
N ASN A 336 -4.60 8.62 -4.50
CA ASN A 336 -3.80 7.46 -4.13
C ASN A 336 -3.59 7.40 -2.63
N GLY A 337 -3.70 6.19 -2.07
CA GLY A 337 -3.33 5.91 -0.70
C GLY A 337 -1.86 6.19 -0.47
N LEU A 338 -1.55 6.91 0.60
CA LEU A 338 -0.20 7.16 1.10
C LEU A 338 0.04 6.33 2.36
N PRO A 339 1.23 5.77 2.54
CA PRO A 339 1.56 5.14 3.80
C PRO A 339 1.62 6.19 4.91
N TYR A 340 1.30 5.75 6.12
CA TYR A 340 1.41 6.54 7.35
C TYR A 340 1.98 5.66 8.45
N GLU A 341 2.54 6.28 9.48
CA GLU A 341 3.08 5.59 10.64
C GLU A 341 2.38 6.13 11.89
N ILE A 342 1.91 5.25 12.76
CA ILE A 342 1.34 5.64 14.05
C ILE A 342 2.48 5.78 15.06
N ARG A 343 2.52 6.90 15.78
CA ARG A 343 3.60 7.28 16.68
C ARG A 343 3.94 6.23 17.73
N GLU A 344 2.93 5.66 18.38
CA GLU A 344 3.12 4.60 19.37
C GLU A 344 1.85 3.77 19.54
N PHE A 345 2.01 2.45 19.59
CA PHE A 345 0.98 1.49 19.92
C PHE A 345 1.60 0.20 20.47
N GLU A 346 0.78 -0.65 21.09
CA GLU A 346 1.21 -1.97 21.53
C GLU A 346 0.52 -3.05 20.70
N VAL A 347 1.31 -4.00 20.20
CA VAL A 347 0.79 -5.25 19.60
C VAL A 347 0.64 -6.25 20.74
N THR A 348 -0.59 -6.63 21.03
CA THR A 348 -0.97 -7.55 22.13
C THR A 348 -1.35 -8.95 21.65
N GLY A 349 -1.58 -9.10 20.34
CA GLY A 349 -1.91 -10.38 19.72
C GLY A 349 -1.89 -10.28 18.20
N GLU A 350 -1.94 -11.45 17.57
CA GLU A 350 -1.98 -11.58 16.10
C GLU A 350 -2.92 -12.73 15.73
N VAL A 351 -3.72 -12.56 14.69
CA VAL A 351 -4.52 -13.66 14.12
C VAL A 351 -3.57 -14.62 13.41
N PRO A 352 -3.57 -15.92 13.74
CA PRO A 352 -2.71 -16.90 13.09
C PRO A 352 -3.13 -17.12 11.63
N GLY A 353 -2.15 -17.33 10.76
CA GLY A 353 -2.35 -17.64 9.36
C GLY A 353 -1.04 -17.52 8.60
N THR A 354 -0.88 -18.29 7.55
CA THR A 354 0.33 -18.29 6.71
C THR A 354 0.21 -17.31 5.55
N THR A 355 -1.01 -16.95 5.18
CA THR A 355 -1.33 -16.00 4.11
C THR A 355 -2.32 -14.95 4.58
N ALA A 356 -2.42 -13.83 3.89
CA ALA A 356 -3.46 -12.83 4.13
C ALA A 356 -4.87 -13.45 4.02
N SER A 357 -5.09 -14.34 3.04
CA SER A 357 -6.37 -15.03 2.87
C SER A 357 -6.75 -15.92 4.05
N ASP A 358 -5.78 -16.61 4.68
CA ASP A 358 -6.07 -17.45 5.87
C ASP A 358 -6.54 -16.59 7.05
N LYS A 359 -5.86 -15.47 7.28
CA LYS A 359 -6.19 -14.51 8.35
C LYS A 359 -7.55 -13.87 8.12
N THR A 360 -7.81 -13.41 6.90
CA THR A 360 -9.10 -12.83 6.51
C THR A 360 -10.24 -13.84 6.68
N ALA A 361 -10.06 -15.11 6.31
CA ALA A 361 -11.08 -16.13 6.46
C ALA A 361 -11.44 -16.39 7.95
N ALA A 362 -10.45 -16.37 8.84
CA ALA A 362 -10.69 -16.49 10.28
C ALA A 362 -11.46 -15.28 10.84
N PHE A 363 -11.12 -14.09 10.37
CA PHE A 363 -11.79 -12.84 10.71
C PHE A 363 -13.24 -12.83 10.21
N ASP A 364 -13.48 -13.14 8.93
CA ASP A 364 -14.82 -13.20 8.31
C ASP A 364 -15.73 -14.21 9.00
N ALA A 365 -15.18 -15.34 9.48
CA ALA A 365 -15.93 -16.32 10.25
C ALA A 365 -16.39 -15.74 11.60
N SER A 366 -15.48 -15.06 12.32
CA SER A 366 -15.81 -14.39 13.59
C SER A 366 -16.87 -13.29 13.42
N GLU A 367 -16.76 -12.50 12.35
CA GLU A 367 -17.75 -11.48 11.97
C GLU A 367 -19.11 -12.07 11.61
N THR A 368 -19.12 -13.29 11.05
CA THR A 368 -20.34 -13.94 10.58
C THR A 368 -21.11 -14.64 11.70
N ASP A 369 -20.42 -15.40 12.55
CA ASP A 369 -21.04 -16.28 13.54
C ASP A 369 -20.82 -15.86 15.00
N GLY A 370 -20.00 -14.80 15.25
CA GLY A 370 -19.73 -14.28 16.59
C GLY A 370 -18.81 -15.16 17.44
N THR A 371 -18.12 -16.13 16.82
CA THR A 371 -17.13 -16.90 17.57
C THR A 371 -15.92 -16.02 17.93
N PRO A 372 -15.28 -16.27 19.09
CA PRO A 372 -14.04 -15.58 19.40
C PRO A 372 -12.98 -15.75 18.30
N LEU A 373 -12.35 -14.64 17.92
CA LEU A 373 -11.30 -14.66 16.94
C LEU A 373 -10.09 -15.47 17.47
N PRO A 374 -9.53 -16.37 16.69
CA PRO A 374 -8.35 -17.13 17.11
C PRO A 374 -7.13 -16.20 17.17
N VAL A 375 -6.87 -15.63 18.34
CA VAL A 375 -5.73 -14.71 18.55
C VAL A 375 -4.60 -15.44 19.25
N THR A 376 -3.41 -15.38 18.69
CA THR A 376 -2.17 -15.76 19.36
C THR A 376 -1.66 -14.56 20.17
N PRO A 377 -1.62 -14.66 21.53
CA PRO A 377 -1.16 -13.54 22.34
C PRO A 377 0.32 -13.22 22.13
N VAL A 378 0.66 -11.96 22.10
CA VAL A 378 2.05 -11.46 22.15
C VAL A 378 2.37 -11.13 23.60
N THR A 379 3.25 -11.92 24.23
CA THR A 379 3.59 -11.78 25.66
C THR A 379 5.11 -11.71 25.86
N PRO A 380 5.66 -10.62 26.43
CA PRO A 380 4.94 -9.39 26.77
C PRO A 380 4.48 -8.63 25.52
N PRO A 381 3.50 -7.73 25.60
CA PRO A 381 3.10 -6.88 24.51
C PRO A 381 4.28 -6.13 23.90
N ARG A 382 4.32 -6.02 22.57
CA ARG A 382 5.38 -5.28 21.88
C ARG A 382 4.98 -3.83 21.69
N THR A 383 5.71 -2.90 22.32
CA THR A 383 5.58 -1.48 22.01
C THR A 383 6.24 -1.20 20.67
N ILE A 384 5.49 -0.65 19.75
CA ILE A 384 5.91 -0.27 18.40
C ILE A 384 5.84 1.24 18.30
N LYS A 385 6.81 1.84 17.63
CA LYS A 385 6.87 3.29 17.39
C LYS A 385 7.07 3.59 15.93
N ASP A 386 6.42 4.66 15.47
CA ASP A 386 6.55 5.18 14.11
C ASP A 386 6.47 4.04 13.08
N ALA A 387 5.33 3.35 13.08
CA ALA A 387 5.08 2.22 12.19
C ALA A 387 3.59 2.08 11.84
N LEU A 388 3.31 1.45 10.70
CA LEU A 388 1.96 1.10 10.28
C LEU A 388 1.60 -0.28 10.85
N PRO A 389 0.46 -0.43 11.55
CA PRO A 389 -0.04 -1.73 11.99
C PRO A 389 -0.35 -2.63 10.80
N LEU A 390 0.23 -3.84 10.79
CA LEU A 390 -0.05 -4.82 9.76
C LEU A 390 -1.40 -5.50 9.99
N ASP A 391 -1.91 -6.07 8.90
CA ASP A 391 -3.20 -6.76 8.85
C ASP A 391 -3.37 -7.81 9.96
N GLN A 392 -4.58 -7.81 10.57
CA GLN A 392 -5.01 -8.77 11.57
C GLN A 392 -4.15 -8.77 12.86
N SER A 393 -3.60 -7.61 13.22
CA SER A 393 -2.92 -7.40 14.52
C SER A 393 -3.88 -6.85 15.55
N ILE A 394 -3.77 -7.33 16.81
CA ILE A 394 -4.52 -6.79 17.94
C ILE A 394 -3.71 -5.69 18.60
N ILE A 395 -4.29 -4.49 18.61
CA ILE A 395 -3.61 -3.24 18.96
C ILE A 395 -4.22 -2.65 20.22
N SER A 396 -3.36 -2.09 21.07
CA SER A 396 -3.75 -1.23 22.18
C SER A 396 -3.09 0.13 22.03
N PHE A 397 -3.86 1.18 22.22
CA PHE A 397 -3.41 2.56 22.27
C PHE A 397 -3.43 3.03 23.73
N LYS A 398 -2.29 3.53 24.24
CA LYS A 398 -2.21 4.01 25.62
C LYS A 398 -3.19 5.16 25.84
N SER A 399 -3.86 5.14 27.00
CA SER A 399 -4.56 6.28 27.51
C SER A 399 -3.51 7.25 28.07
N GLU A 400 -3.37 8.45 27.47
CA GLU A 400 -2.64 9.54 28.12
C GLU A 400 -3.43 10.10 29.30
#